data_81df7767e907592b873c095991460b85
#
_entry.id   81df7767e907592b873c095991460b85
#
_cell.length_a   1.000
_cell.length_b   1.000
_cell.length_c   1.000
_cell.angle_alpha   90.00
_cell.angle_beta   90.00
_cell.angle_gamma   90.00
#
_symmetry.space_group_name_H-M   'P 1'
#
loop_
_entity.id
_entity.type
_entity.pdbx_description
1 polymer ?
#
loop_
_entity_poly.entity_id
_entity_poly.type
_entity_poly.pdbx_seq_one_letter_code
_entity_poly.pdbx_strand_id
1 'polypeptide(L)'
;NPYDASGYSNGNGPAFGRMSTPPSNSMNTVSLTGLYKMPGRTTLSGVFSFTDMGQNDTLIPWTTNAAIANAGVYAAFPALASLPRATAEARVHGVNAMMNLTSRPNSVLGLTMRYRFNDHRNLTPAFDAREYVRFDAVPEETGGISEQFNIRQNTFDMTGSFNLRKSTTLRVGYTYDDFNRTGRAYGDMRDYTVRTSLDQFGNRF
;
A
#
# COMPACT_ATOMS: atom_id res chain seq x y z
N ASN A 1 35.53 -4.77 -0.56
CA ASN A 1 34.48 -4.73 0.45
C ASN A 1 34.39 -3.32 1.01
N PRO A 2 33.32 -2.53 0.78
CA PRO A 2 33.18 -1.18 1.34
C PRO A 2 33.07 -1.18 2.87
N TYR A 3 32.95 -2.35 3.48
CA TYR A 3 32.91 -2.55 4.92
C TYR A 3 34.20 -3.22 5.36
N ASP A 4 35.29 -2.45 5.38
CA ASP A 4 36.52 -2.94 5.96
C ASP A 4 36.33 -3.11 7.45
N ALA A 5 36.56 -4.34 7.91
CA ALA A 5 36.41 -4.76 9.29
C ALA A 5 37.25 -3.91 10.26
N SER A 6 38.42 -3.42 9.82
CA SER A 6 39.30 -2.64 10.64
C SER A 6 38.75 -1.28 11.05
N GLY A 7 37.83 -0.70 10.30
CA GLY A 7 37.20 0.59 10.57
C GLY A 7 36.04 0.56 11.56
N TYR A 8 35.43 -0.62 11.80
CA TYR A 8 34.18 -0.75 12.56
C TYR A 8 34.29 -1.63 13.81
N SER A 9 35.34 -2.39 13.95
CA SER A 9 35.36 -3.44 14.98
C SER A 9 35.85 -3.02 16.35
N ASN A 10 36.32 -1.79 16.57
CA ASN A 10 36.89 -1.37 17.85
C ASN A 10 37.70 -2.49 18.58
N GLY A 11 38.29 -3.40 17.85
CA GLY A 11 38.99 -4.55 18.38
C GLY A 11 38.12 -5.74 18.77
N ASN A 12 36.82 -5.71 18.54
CA ASN A 12 35.85 -6.76 18.96
C ASN A 12 35.62 -7.86 17.91
N GLY A 13 36.58 -8.14 17.08
CA GLY A 13 36.52 -9.23 16.10
C GLY A 13 36.30 -8.75 14.66
N PRO A 14 36.39 -9.66 13.69
CA PRO A 14 36.19 -9.30 12.29
C PRO A 14 34.75 -8.91 12.04
N ALA A 15 34.54 -7.79 11.35
CA ALA A 15 33.22 -7.43 10.85
C ALA A 15 32.83 -8.38 9.70
N PHE A 16 32.18 -9.46 10.03
CA PHE A 16 31.50 -10.31 9.06
C PHE A 16 30.05 -9.84 8.98
N GLY A 17 29.72 -9.13 7.93
CA GLY A 17 28.35 -8.80 7.62
C GLY A 17 27.62 -9.98 6.93
N ARG A 18 26.35 -10.20 7.25
CA ARG A 18 25.46 -10.99 6.43
C ARG A 18 24.54 -10.06 5.67
N MET A 19 24.38 -10.32 4.41
CA MET A 19 23.38 -9.69 3.57
C MET A 19 22.39 -10.77 3.13
N SER A 20 21.11 -10.59 3.42
CA SER A 20 20.08 -11.47 2.86
C SER A 20 20.04 -11.29 1.34
N THR A 21 19.87 -12.36 0.62
CA THR A 21 19.43 -12.29 -0.77
C THR A 21 18.03 -11.69 -0.83
N PRO A 22 17.61 -11.08 -1.96
CA PRO A 22 16.24 -10.65 -2.12
C PRO A 22 15.29 -11.82 -1.82
N PRO A 23 14.26 -11.61 -0.99
CA PRO A 23 13.37 -12.69 -0.60
C PRO A 23 12.52 -13.18 -1.78
N SER A 24 12.18 -14.46 -1.76
CA SER A 24 11.24 -15.05 -2.71
C SER A 24 9.82 -14.62 -2.38
N ASN A 25 9.16 -13.93 -3.31
CA ASN A 25 7.78 -13.50 -3.13
C ASN A 25 6.86 -14.31 -4.05
N SER A 26 5.71 -14.68 -3.53
CA SER A 26 4.60 -15.25 -4.30
C SER A 26 3.45 -14.26 -4.38
N MET A 27 2.84 -14.14 -5.55
CA MET A 27 1.65 -13.31 -5.75
C MET A 27 0.66 -14.04 -6.64
N ASN A 28 -0.55 -14.19 -6.15
CA ASN A 28 -1.68 -14.74 -6.89
C ASN A 28 -2.76 -13.68 -7.01
N THR A 29 -3.23 -13.42 -8.22
CA THR A 29 -4.31 -12.47 -8.47
C THR A 29 -5.41 -13.13 -9.28
N VAL A 30 -6.63 -12.98 -8.79
CA VAL A 30 -7.85 -13.34 -9.53
C VAL A 30 -8.58 -12.07 -9.90
N SER A 31 -8.95 -11.92 -11.16
CA SER A 31 -9.65 -10.74 -11.67
C SER A 31 -10.90 -11.14 -12.43
N LEU A 32 -11.97 -10.38 -12.21
CA LEU A 32 -13.23 -10.48 -12.93
C LEU A 32 -13.53 -9.15 -13.61
N THR A 33 -13.80 -9.18 -14.91
CA THR A 33 -14.17 -7.98 -15.67
C THR A 33 -15.54 -8.21 -16.29
N GLY A 34 -16.41 -7.21 -16.19
CA GLY A 34 -17.75 -7.25 -16.77
C GLY A 34 -18.10 -5.96 -17.50
N LEU A 35 -18.94 -6.10 -18.53
CA LEU A 35 -19.53 -5.00 -19.27
C LEU A 35 -20.98 -5.34 -19.56
N TYR A 36 -21.89 -4.42 -19.21
CA TYR A 36 -23.30 -4.56 -19.45
C TYR A 36 -23.86 -3.32 -20.16
N LYS A 37 -24.53 -3.54 -21.29
CA LYS A 37 -25.18 -2.48 -22.07
C LYS A 37 -26.67 -2.46 -21.73
N MET A 38 -27.18 -1.28 -21.38
CA MET A 38 -28.57 -1.03 -21.03
C MET A 38 -29.23 -0.10 -22.03
N PRO A 39 -30.57 -0.05 -22.08
CA PRO A 39 -31.31 0.94 -22.86
C PRO A 39 -30.86 2.39 -22.54
N GLY A 40 -31.13 3.34 -23.42
CA GLY A 40 -30.78 4.75 -23.23
C GLY A 40 -29.29 5.04 -23.39
N ARG A 41 -28.58 4.28 -24.24
CA ARG A 41 -27.13 4.42 -24.47
C ARG A 41 -26.35 4.39 -23.15
N THR A 42 -26.73 3.51 -22.25
CA THR A 42 -26.14 3.36 -20.94
C THR A 42 -25.25 2.11 -20.94
N THR A 43 -24.04 2.28 -20.43
CA THR A 43 -23.07 1.19 -20.31
C THR A 43 -22.54 1.18 -18.87
N LEU A 44 -22.63 0.02 -18.23
CA LEU A 44 -21.97 -0.28 -16.97
C LEU A 44 -20.79 -1.19 -17.25
N SER A 45 -19.62 -0.84 -16.77
CA SER A 45 -18.44 -1.69 -16.78
C SER A 45 -17.84 -1.78 -15.39
N GLY A 46 -17.22 -2.92 -15.10
CA GLY A 46 -16.58 -3.12 -13.80
C GLY A 46 -15.43 -4.08 -13.89
N VAL A 47 -14.51 -3.90 -12.96
CA VAL A 47 -13.39 -4.80 -12.68
C VAL A 47 -13.36 -5.05 -11.19
N PHE A 48 -13.21 -6.28 -10.81
CA PHE A 48 -12.93 -6.71 -9.45
C PHE A 48 -11.66 -7.56 -9.48
N SER A 49 -10.75 -7.34 -8.55
CA SER A 49 -9.57 -8.19 -8.38
C SER A 49 -9.28 -8.44 -6.91
N PHE A 50 -8.88 -9.67 -6.64
CA PHE A 50 -8.35 -10.10 -5.36
C PHE A 50 -6.91 -10.57 -5.56
N THR A 51 -6.01 -10.09 -4.72
CA THR A 51 -4.58 -10.47 -4.73
C THR A 51 -4.19 -10.99 -3.37
N ASP A 52 -3.53 -12.15 -3.35
CA ASP A 52 -2.86 -12.73 -2.18
C ASP A 52 -1.35 -12.72 -2.44
N MET A 53 -0.60 -12.05 -1.58
CA MET A 53 0.86 -12.00 -1.63
C MET A 53 1.44 -12.61 -0.37
N GLY A 54 2.47 -13.43 -0.53
CA GLY A 54 3.16 -14.08 0.57
C GLY A 54 4.67 -14.10 0.39
N GLN A 55 5.37 -14.06 1.51
CA GLN A 55 6.81 -14.24 1.60
C GLN A 55 7.12 -14.91 2.92
N ASN A 56 7.84 -16.01 2.88
CA ASN A 56 8.12 -16.82 4.06
C ASN A 56 9.58 -17.29 4.12
N ASP A 57 10.51 -16.45 3.73
CA ASP A 57 11.92 -16.75 3.82
C ASP A 57 12.39 -16.71 5.27
N THR A 58 13.43 -17.47 5.56
CA THR A 58 14.07 -17.55 6.86
C THR A 58 14.68 -16.21 7.24
N LEU A 59 14.41 -15.75 8.45
CA LEU A 59 15.05 -14.57 9.00
C LEU A 59 16.53 -14.86 9.33
N ILE A 60 17.38 -13.88 9.12
CA ILE A 60 18.79 -13.98 9.50
C ILE A 60 18.95 -13.67 10.99
N PRO A 61 19.90 -14.30 11.71
CA PRO A 61 20.21 -13.98 13.10
C PRO A 61 20.55 -12.51 13.30
N TRP A 62 20.28 -11.98 14.49
CA TRP A 62 20.61 -10.61 14.86
C TRP A 62 22.11 -10.28 14.65
N THR A 63 22.96 -11.25 14.97
CA THR A 63 24.41 -11.14 14.77
C THR A 63 25.02 -12.53 14.56
N THR A 64 26.17 -12.57 13.92
CA THR A 64 27.07 -13.72 13.86
C THR A 64 28.40 -13.45 14.55
N ASN A 65 28.56 -12.25 15.12
CA ASN A 65 29.76 -11.87 15.84
C ASN A 65 29.79 -12.55 17.22
N ALA A 66 30.72 -13.46 17.43
CA ALA A 66 30.86 -14.20 18.68
C ALA A 66 31.18 -13.29 19.88
N ALA A 67 31.73 -12.10 19.67
CA ALA A 67 31.96 -11.12 20.72
C ALA A 67 30.64 -10.55 21.27
N ILE A 68 29.56 -10.55 20.45
CA ILE A 68 28.23 -10.09 20.82
C ILE A 68 27.32 -11.28 21.15
N ALA A 69 27.42 -12.37 20.39
CA ALA A 69 26.60 -13.59 20.60
C ALA A 69 27.11 -14.39 21.78
N ASN A 70 27.02 -13.86 23.00
CA ASN A 70 27.50 -14.50 24.21
C ASN A 70 26.55 -14.30 25.41
N ALA A 71 26.74 -15.11 26.45
CA ALA A 71 25.88 -15.15 27.63
C ALA A 71 25.82 -13.80 28.39
N GLY A 72 26.91 -13.00 28.40
CA GLY A 72 26.93 -11.72 29.08
C GLY A 72 26.06 -10.66 28.37
N VAL A 73 26.10 -10.63 27.04
CA VAL A 73 25.22 -9.76 26.24
C VAL A 73 23.78 -10.23 26.36
N TYR A 74 23.51 -11.53 26.26
CA TYR A 74 22.14 -12.06 26.38
C TYR A 74 21.53 -11.89 27.76
N ALA A 75 22.34 -11.75 28.80
CA ALA A 75 21.82 -11.41 30.13
C ALA A 75 21.34 -9.95 30.20
N ALA A 76 21.98 -9.05 29.47
CA ALA A 76 21.59 -7.64 29.40
C ALA A 76 20.52 -7.36 28.32
N PHE A 77 20.55 -8.11 27.22
CA PHE A 77 19.65 -7.98 26.07
C PHE A 77 19.06 -9.36 25.71
N PRO A 78 18.07 -9.83 26.48
CA PRO A 78 17.59 -11.21 26.36
C PRO A 78 16.90 -11.50 25.02
N ALA A 79 16.31 -10.52 24.36
CA ALA A 79 15.67 -10.69 23.07
C ALA A 79 16.68 -10.96 21.93
N LEU A 80 17.96 -10.69 22.13
CA LEU A 80 19.00 -11.02 21.15
C LEU A 80 19.39 -12.51 21.15
N ALA A 81 19.05 -13.26 22.19
CA ALA A 81 19.39 -14.68 22.30
C ALA A 81 18.69 -15.55 21.25
N SER A 82 17.54 -15.09 20.75
CA SER A 82 16.79 -15.80 19.71
C SER A 82 16.04 -14.81 18.81
N LEU A 83 15.75 -15.24 17.58
CA LEU A 83 14.85 -14.48 16.72
C LEU A 83 13.42 -14.55 17.28
N PRO A 84 12.60 -13.50 17.12
CA PRO A 84 11.21 -13.49 17.54
C PRO A 84 10.37 -14.55 16.78
N ARG A 85 10.84 -14.93 15.58
CA ARG A 85 10.29 -16.02 14.76
C ARG A 85 11.33 -16.50 13.74
N ALA A 86 11.15 -17.72 13.23
CA ALA A 86 12.12 -18.34 12.30
C ALA A 86 12.01 -17.78 10.88
N THR A 87 10.81 -17.40 10.45
CA THR A 87 10.52 -16.97 9.08
C THR A 87 9.74 -15.66 9.07
N ALA A 88 9.68 -15.00 7.93
CA ALA A 88 9.02 -13.71 7.79
C ALA A 88 7.50 -13.79 7.97
N GLU A 89 6.86 -14.90 7.60
CA GLU A 89 5.39 -15.10 7.66
C GLU A 89 4.61 -13.90 7.07
N ALA A 90 5.24 -13.24 6.10
CA ALA A 90 4.67 -12.04 5.52
C ALA A 90 3.51 -12.38 4.60
N ARG A 91 2.39 -11.73 4.83
CA ARG A 91 1.18 -11.91 4.02
C ARG A 91 0.43 -10.61 3.84
N VAL A 92 0.03 -10.36 2.60
CA VAL A 92 -0.72 -9.16 2.23
C VAL A 92 -1.89 -9.56 1.34
N HIS A 93 -3.08 -9.08 1.66
CA HIS A 93 -4.25 -9.17 0.80
C HIS A 93 -4.53 -7.82 0.15
N GLY A 94 -4.82 -7.84 -1.14
CA GLY A 94 -5.29 -6.71 -1.91
C GLY A 94 -6.68 -6.97 -2.48
N VAL A 95 -7.61 -6.04 -2.31
CA VAL A 95 -8.91 -6.03 -2.97
C VAL A 95 -9.05 -4.74 -3.76
N ASN A 96 -9.30 -4.85 -5.06
CA ASN A 96 -9.57 -3.71 -5.90
C ASN A 96 -10.90 -3.91 -6.61
N ALA A 97 -11.74 -2.89 -6.60
CA ALA A 97 -12.95 -2.85 -7.39
C ALA A 97 -13.10 -1.51 -8.09
N MET A 98 -13.47 -1.53 -9.34
CA MET A 98 -13.78 -0.33 -10.12
C MET A 98 -15.07 -0.56 -10.89
N MET A 99 -15.98 0.40 -10.79
CA MET A 99 -17.21 0.42 -11.56
C MET A 99 -17.32 1.76 -12.29
N ASN A 100 -17.68 1.71 -13.57
CA ASN A 100 -17.94 2.88 -14.37
C ASN A 100 -19.32 2.76 -15.00
N LEU A 101 -20.14 3.79 -14.84
CA LEU A 101 -21.40 3.97 -15.53
C LEU A 101 -21.27 5.17 -16.45
N THR A 102 -21.59 4.98 -17.72
CA THR A 102 -21.74 6.06 -18.68
C THR A 102 -23.13 5.98 -19.29
N SER A 103 -23.88 7.06 -19.25
CA SER A 103 -25.26 7.13 -19.76
C SER A 103 -25.48 8.39 -20.59
N ARG A 104 -26.15 8.23 -21.71
CA ARG A 104 -26.61 9.35 -22.55
C ARG A 104 -28.05 9.06 -22.99
N PRO A 105 -29.03 9.19 -22.08
CA PRO A 105 -30.40 8.81 -22.36
C PRO A 105 -31.03 9.65 -23.46
N ASN A 106 -30.55 10.85 -23.66
CA ASN A 106 -30.97 11.77 -24.73
C ASN A 106 -29.81 12.67 -25.19
N SER A 107 -30.07 13.59 -26.12
CA SER A 107 -29.05 14.53 -26.65
C SER A 107 -28.66 15.65 -25.68
N VAL A 108 -29.44 15.88 -24.65
CA VAL A 108 -29.23 16.97 -23.67
C VAL A 108 -28.43 16.49 -22.47
N LEU A 109 -28.70 15.29 -21.99
CA LEU A 109 -28.13 14.78 -20.74
C LEU A 109 -27.08 13.70 -20.99
N GLY A 110 -25.92 13.89 -20.42
CA GLY A 110 -24.87 12.88 -20.24
C GLY A 110 -24.55 12.71 -18.77
N LEU A 111 -24.35 11.49 -18.32
CA LEU A 111 -23.96 11.13 -16.96
C LEU A 111 -22.78 10.16 -17.01
N THR A 112 -21.75 10.46 -16.23
CA THR A 112 -20.65 9.55 -15.97
C THR A 112 -20.48 9.40 -14.49
N MET A 113 -20.46 8.14 -14.02
CA MET A 113 -20.18 7.82 -12.61
C MET A 113 -19.04 6.82 -12.57
N ARG A 114 -18.15 6.98 -11.61
CA ARG A 114 -17.06 6.07 -11.34
C ARG A 114 -16.97 5.81 -9.84
N TYR A 115 -16.90 4.57 -9.49
CA TYR A 115 -16.59 4.14 -8.13
C TYR A 115 -15.31 3.33 -8.15
N ARG A 116 -14.41 3.61 -7.22
CA ARG A 116 -13.16 2.88 -7.01
C ARG A 116 -13.05 2.50 -5.54
N PHE A 117 -12.77 1.25 -5.30
CA PHE A 117 -12.47 0.69 -4.00
C PHE A 117 -11.10 0.06 -4.05
N ASN A 118 -10.26 0.37 -3.08
CA ASN A 118 -8.96 -0.24 -2.86
C ASN A 118 -8.80 -0.56 -1.38
N ASP A 119 -8.53 -1.83 -1.06
CA ASP A 119 -8.26 -2.30 0.29
C ASP A 119 -6.96 -3.12 0.27
N HIS A 120 -5.95 -2.64 0.96
CA HIS A 120 -4.66 -3.28 1.10
C HIS A 120 -4.44 -3.59 2.57
N ARG A 121 -4.44 -4.89 2.90
CA ARG A 121 -4.30 -5.39 4.26
C ARG A 121 -3.02 -6.16 4.44
N ASN A 122 -2.17 -5.67 5.32
CA ASN A 122 -1.00 -6.38 5.79
C ASN A 122 -1.42 -7.30 6.94
N LEU A 123 -1.37 -8.60 6.69
CA LEU A 123 -1.72 -9.66 7.64
C LEU A 123 -0.47 -10.26 8.33
N THR A 124 0.70 -9.73 8.03
CA THR A 124 1.96 -10.16 8.65
C THR A 124 1.89 -9.99 10.16
N PRO A 125 2.09 -11.03 10.97
CA PRO A 125 2.09 -10.87 12.41
C PRO A 125 3.14 -9.87 12.86
N ALA A 126 2.79 -8.99 13.79
CA ALA A 126 3.75 -8.08 14.39
C ALA A 126 4.80 -8.87 15.20
N PHE A 127 6.01 -8.36 15.24
CA PHE A 127 7.07 -8.90 16.07
C PHE A 127 7.85 -7.79 16.78
N ASP A 128 8.40 -8.14 17.93
CA ASP A 128 9.22 -7.24 18.73
C ASP A 128 10.66 -7.24 18.21
N ALA A 129 11.15 -6.07 17.81
CA ALA A 129 12.52 -5.82 17.41
C ALA A 129 13.11 -4.62 18.18
N ARG A 130 12.70 -4.42 19.45
CA ARG A 130 13.20 -3.33 20.27
C ARG A 130 14.68 -3.51 20.56
N GLU A 131 15.12 -4.73 20.83
CA GLU A 131 16.54 -5.06 20.94
C GLU A 131 17.07 -5.48 19.57
N TYR A 132 18.20 -4.94 19.18
CA TYR A 132 18.87 -5.30 17.94
C TYR A 132 20.39 -5.04 18.06
N VAL A 133 21.15 -5.51 17.08
CA VAL A 133 22.59 -5.30 17.01
C VAL A 133 22.91 -4.31 15.90
N ARG A 134 23.46 -3.16 16.26
CA ARG A 134 23.88 -2.14 15.30
C ARG A 134 25.30 -2.42 14.81
N PHE A 135 25.48 -2.38 13.51
CA PHE A 135 26.77 -2.59 12.82
C PHE A 135 27.50 -3.88 13.22
N ASP A 136 26.76 -4.90 13.61
CA ASP A 136 27.27 -6.19 14.11
C ASP A 136 28.26 -6.07 15.31
N ALA A 137 28.15 -4.98 16.06
CA ALA A 137 29.07 -4.66 17.14
C ALA A 137 28.42 -4.16 18.43
N VAL A 138 27.27 -3.51 18.38
CA VAL A 138 26.69 -2.82 19.53
C VAL A 138 25.23 -3.25 19.74
N PRO A 139 24.90 -3.93 20.86
CA PRO A 139 23.53 -4.17 21.28
C PRO A 139 22.84 -2.85 21.64
N GLU A 140 21.61 -2.67 21.19
CA GLU A 140 20.78 -1.49 21.45
C GLU A 140 19.32 -1.87 21.72
N GLU A 141 18.60 -1.00 22.46
CA GLU A 141 17.17 -1.13 22.80
C GLU A 141 16.30 -0.05 22.13
N THR A 142 16.82 0.63 21.12
CA THR A 142 16.13 1.75 20.48
C THR A 142 15.29 1.34 19.28
N GLY A 143 15.11 0.05 19.06
CA GLY A 143 14.22 -0.49 18.04
C GLY A 143 12.75 -0.36 18.42
N GLY A 144 11.89 -1.10 17.75
CA GLY A 144 10.46 -1.03 17.95
C GLY A 144 9.73 -2.34 17.65
N ILE A 145 8.42 -2.30 17.81
CA ILE A 145 7.54 -3.37 17.34
C ILE A 145 7.25 -3.08 15.85
N SER A 146 7.30 -4.12 15.01
CA SER A 146 6.94 -3.97 13.60
C SER A 146 5.47 -3.58 13.46
N GLU A 147 5.20 -2.50 12.76
CA GLU A 147 3.86 -2.00 12.56
C GLU A 147 3.27 -2.47 11.23
N GLN A 148 2.01 -2.87 11.25
CA GLN A 148 1.25 -3.25 10.08
C GLN A 148 0.58 -2.03 9.48
N PHE A 149 0.88 -1.75 8.21
CA PHE A 149 0.21 -0.69 7.49
C PHE A 149 -0.92 -1.26 6.64
N ASN A 150 -2.14 -0.78 6.88
CA ASN A 150 -3.30 -1.07 6.06
C ASN A 150 -3.81 0.21 5.43
N ILE A 151 -4.31 0.10 4.22
CA ILE A 151 -4.87 1.21 3.46
C ILE A 151 -6.21 0.77 2.89
N ARG A 152 -7.25 1.58 3.16
CA ARG A 152 -8.54 1.45 2.50
C ARG A 152 -8.92 2.79 1.90
N GLN A 153 -9.30 2.77 0.63
CA GLN A 153 -9.74 3.95 -0.09
C GLN A 153 -11.04 3.67 -0.82
N ASN A 154 -11.99 4.58 -0.67
CA ASN A 154 -13.21 4.66 -1.46
C ASN A 154 -13.22 5.99 -2.19
N THR A 155 -13.34 5.95 -3.50
CA THR A 155 -13.48 7.16 -4.32
C THR A 155 -14.74 7.05 -5.17
N PHE A 156 -15.57 8.06 -5.10
CA PHE A 156 -16.75 8.19 -5.94
C PHE A 156 -16.65 9.49 -6.75
N ASP A 157 -16.73 9.37 -8.06
CA ASP A 157 -16.77 10.48 -9.00
C ASP A 157 -18.08 10.46 -9.75
N MET A 158 -18.77 11.58 -9.86
CA MET A 158 -19.94 11.74 -10.69
C MET A 158 -19.81 13.03 -11.51
N THR A 159 -20.13 12.97 -12.79
CA THR A 159 -20.19 14.13 -13.67
C THR A 159 -21.46 14.08 -14.50
N GLY A 160 -22.29 15.11 -14.32
CA GLY A 160 -23.42 15.40 -15.19
C GLY A 160 -23.02 16.42 -16.27
N SER A 161 -23.36 16.18 -17.51
CA SER A 161 -23.19 17.12 -18.62
C SER A 161 -24.53 17.46 -19.25
N PHE A 162 -24.82 18.74 -19.36
CA PHE A 162 -26.08 19.27 -19.87
C PHE A 162 -25.81 20.13 -21.12
N ASN A 163 -26.21 19.66 -22.28
CA ASN A 163 -26.15 20.42 -23.53
C ASN A 163 -27.29 21.42 -23.59
N LEU A 164 -27.04 22.62 -23.13
CA LEU A 164 -28.05 23.72 -23.10
C LEU A 164 -28.39 24.22 -24.52
N ARG A 165 -27.36 24.27 -25.37
CA ARG A 165 -27.45 24.62 -26.77
C ARG A 165 -26.44 23.79 -27.59
N LYS A 166 -26.51 23.83 -28.93
CA LYS A 166 -25.53 23.13 -29.77
C LYS A 166 -24.07 23.51 -29.49
N SER A 167 -23.84 24.74 -29.00
CA SER A 167 -22.52 25.29 -28.72
C SER A 167 -22.24 25.49 -27.23
N THR A 168 -23.16 25.10 -26.33
CA THR A 168 -23.01 25.40 -24.88
C THR A 168 -23.33 24.16 -24.04
N THR A 169 -22.35 23.74 -23.28
CA THR A 169 -22.46 22.59 -22.35
C THR A 169 -22.12 23.01 -20.94
N LEU A 170 -23.05 22.79 -20.01
CA LEU A 170 -22.81 22.88 -18.58
C LEU A 170 -22.37 21.53 -18.05
N ARG A 171 -21.27 21.47 -17.28
CA ARG A 171 -20.85 20.28 -16.56
C ARG A 171 -20.84 20.55 -15.07
N VAL A 172 -21.40 19.61 -14.32
CA VAL A 172 -21.37 19.60 -12.87
C VAL A 172 -20.76 18.28 -12.42
N GLY A 173 -19.70 18.36 -11.64
CA GLY A 173 -18.98 17.21 -11.12
C GLY A 173 -18.99 17.22 -9.60
N TYR A 174 -19.05 16.04 -9.03
CA TYR A 174 -18.90 15.77 -7.61
C TYR A 174 -17.90 14.63 -7.42
N THR A 175 -16.96 14.82 -6.54
CA THR A 175 -15.99 13.81 -6.13
C THR A 175 -16.03 13.66 -4.62
N TYR A 176 -16.08 12.43 -4.16
CA TYR A 176 -15.92 12.04 -2.77
C TYR A 176 -14.75 11.08 -2.64
N ASP A 177 -13.83 11.34 -1.74
CA ASP A 177 -12.69 10.47 -1.43
C ASP A 177 -12.65 10.22 0.09
N ASP A 178 -12.69 8.95 0.47
CA ASP A 178 -12.57 8.48 1.85
C ASP A 178 -11.35 7.56 1.93
N PHE A 179 -10.38 7.99 2.69
CA PHE A 179 -9.10 7.32 2.83
C PHE A 179 -8.81 7.01 4.29
N ASN A 180 -8.68 5.72 4.59
CA ASN A 180 -8.37 5.22 5.93
C ASN A 180 -7.02 4.50 5.92
N ARG A 181 -6.17 4.83 6.88
CA ARG A 181 -4.87 4.20 7.11
C ARG A 181 -4.77 3.75 8.56
N THR A 182 -4.36 2.53 8.80
CA THR A 182 -3.98 2.07 10.13
C THR A 182 -2.46 2.02 10.26
N GLY A 183 -1.95 2.17 11.47
CA GLY A 183 -0.50 2.22 11.72
C GLY A 183 0.14 3.58 11.41
N ARG A 184 -0.65 4.66 11.36
CA ARG A 184 -0.18 6.03 11.14
C ARG A 184 -0.81 7.01 12.12
N ALA A 185 -0.10 8.09 12.46
CA ALA A 185 -0.60 9.14 13.36
C ALA A 185 -1.84 9.86 12.79
N TYR A 186 -1.94 9.96 11.47
CA TYR A 186 -3.09 10.52 10.75
C TYR A 186 -3.73 9.41 9.91
N GLY A 187 -4.77 8.78 10.48
CA GLY A 187 -5.41 7.59 9.90
C GLY A 187 -6.41 7.91 8.82
N ASP A 188 -7.29 8.88 9.06
CA ASP A 188 -8.48 9.11 8.25
C ASP A 188 -8.42 10.44 7.53
N MET A 189 -8.83 10.45 6.28
CA MET A 189 -9.02 11.65 5.48
C MET A 189 -10.30 11.49 4.66
N ARG A 190 -11.13 12.55 4.67
CA ARG A 190 -12.30 12.64 3.81
C ARG A 190 -12.25 13.94 3.05
N ASP A 191 -12.45 13.85 1.75
CA ASP A 191 -12.48 15.01 0.86
C ASP A 191 -13.73 15.01 0.00
N TYR A 192 -14.27 16.22 -0.20
CA TYR A 192 -15.48 16.48 -0.99
C TYR A 192 -15.18 17.61 -1.95
N THR A 193 -15.26 17.33 -3.23
CA THR A 193 -15.00 18.34 -4.27
C THR A 193 -16.22 18.50 -5.17
N VAL A 194 -16.68 19.74 -5.33
CA VAL A 194 -17.68 20.11 -6.34
C VAL A 194 -17.01 20.94 -7.41
N ARG A 195 -17.22 20.59 -8.67
CA ARG A 195 -16.69 21.31 -9.83
C ARG A 195 -17.81 21.67 -10.77
N THR A 196 -17.77 22.89 -11.27
CA THR A 196 -18.72 23.38 -12.28
C THR A 196 -17.95 24.02 -13.42
N SER A 197 -18.29 23.69 -14.65
CA SER A 197 -17.74 24.34 -15.84
C SER A 197 -18.82 24.60 -16.86
N LEU A 198 -18.68 25.71 -17.56
CA LEU A 198 -19.51 26.08 -18.70
C LEU A 198 -18.60 26.20 -19.92
N ASP A 199 -18.77 25.26 -20.86
CA ASP A 199 -18.03 25.28 -22.12
C ASP A 199 -18.89 25.88 -23.22
N GLN A 200 -18.39 26.92 -23.85
CA GLN A 200 -19.03 27.57 -24.97
C GLN A 200 -18.09 27.56 -26.19
N PHE A 201 -18.51 26.92 -27.26
CA PHE A 201 -17.78 26.94 -28.53
C PHE A 201 -18.30 28.09 -29.40
N GLY A 202 -17.48 29.11 -29.60
CA GLY A 202 -17.77 30.18 -30.55
C GLY A 202 -17.65 29.66 -31.99
N ASN A 203 -18.65 29.91 -32.83
CA ASN A 203 -18.44 29.82 -34.26
C ASN A 203 -17.43 30.90 -34.64
N ARG A 204 -16.22 30.53 -35.02
CA ARG A 204 -15.38 31.41 -35.82
C ARG A 204 -15.94 31.37 -37.22
N PHE A 205 -16.49 32.52 -37.64
CA PHE A 205 -16.81 32.78 -39.03
C PHE A 205 -15.52 32.89 -39.84
#